data_13ca872fe609f956e4b613bec56acdc9
#
_entry.id   13ca872fe609f956e4b613bec56acdc9
#
_cell.length_a   1.000
_cell.length_b   1.000
_cell.length_c   1.000
_cell.angle_alpha   90.00
_cell.angle_beta   90.00
_cell.angle_gamma   90.00
#
_symmetry.space_group_name_H-M   'P 1'
#
loop_
_entity.id
_entity.type
_entity.pdbx_description
1 polymer ?
#
loop_
_entity_poly.entity_id
_entity_poly.type
_entity_poly.pdbx_seq_one_letter_code
_entity_poly.pdbx_strand_id
1 'polypeptide(L)'
;MNIVIFLAVAPSSAQQARVGTPTFSWQQSYPIPYQSDPAILPLGGTELRALVGFNGQLYAGNGYWMDSDRHDSALPGAQVAVLDSPEGTWRVDLQTKGTCEQSNCGSGLRLYQAISVLDAVTLTTDEAGDALKAPVNFLLAGVWKRGTGLDIFSRTDRACTGSSCWLETEIYPSGDPQIRSFGEHKDTRTGVDMVFAGAANVIFSGAYAGTNKKSSQAIDWGSKPEWQGPFSAHVRYAGARISSFANCNAKLYAAQYNTIYERQDGKSPTWKPIFQTIIYDPGTRITGTRGLTCTTGTNGTDQILLVALEDNVSRIYSIDLTTNYSVVEELNISSLLTKALGTTVRYNIPAYNDMAVYPDLTRGSCPHLLIGLHPLTPGLSQTYNKRAIVAYYLVRDCHGAYTLATIPDAQSRPTPGLESVRTLVSSPFAADPAGTVYAGGFDTGGYSSWTVDGVSGVVHNTAWAYRGLPITSGAVGGAKGQN
;
A
#
# COMPACT_ATOMS: atom_id res chain seq x y z
N MET A 1 -32.09 -10.72 -11.66
CA MET A 1 -31.77 -10.49 -13.09
C MET A 1 -30.30 -10.80 -13.25
N ASN A 2 -29.96 -11.99 -13.76
CA ASN A 2 -28.56 -12.42 -13.88
C ASN A 2 -27.97 -11.76 -15.14
N ILE A 3 -27.07 -10.81 -14.94
CA ILE A 3 -26.30 -10.23 -16.06
C ILE A 3 -25.09 -11.13 -16.28
N VAL A 4 -25.12 -11.92 -17.34
CA VAL A 4 -23.96 -12.67 -17.83
C VAL A 4 -23.22 -11.76 -18.81
N ILE A 5 -22.06 -11.24 -18.39
CA ILE A 5 -21.18 -10.44 -19.24
C ILE A 5 -20.22 -11.40 -19.95
N PHE A 6 -20.32 -11.50 -21.27
CA PHE A 6 -19.33 -12.18 -22.10
C PHE A 6 -18.13 -11.25 -22.32
N LEU A 7 -16.97 -11.64 -21.83
CA LEU A 7 -15.70 -10.98 -22.10
C LEU A 7 -15.18 -11.44 -23.47
N ALA A 8 -15.06 -10.51 -24.41
CA ALA A 8 -14.28 -10.72 -25.64
C ALA A 8 -12.81 -10.43 -25.32
N VAL A 9 -11.99 -11.47 -25.24
CA VAL A 9 -10.54 -11.34 -25.05
C VAL A 9 -9.88 -11.08 -26.41
N ALA A 10 -9.38 -9.87 -26.60
CA ALA A 10 -8.49 -9.57 -27.73
C ALA A 10 -7.06 -10.05 -27.39
N PRO A 11 -6.32 -10.68 -28.34
CA PRO A 11 -4.97 -11.16 -28.07
C PRO A 11 -3.99 -9.99 -27.84
N SER A 12 -3.25 -10.05 -26.75
CA SER A 12 -2.21 -9.08 -26.41
C SER A 12 -1.05 -9.13 -27.42
N SER A 13 -0.72 -7.98 -28.00
CA SER A 13 0.45 -7.81 -28.86
C SER A 13 1.75 -7.98 -28.06
N ALA A 14 2.73 -8.65 -28.66
CA ALA A 14 4.05 -8.88 -28.09
C ALA A 14 4.74 -7.56 -27.70
N GLN A 15 5.20 -7.52 -26.46
CA GLN A 15 5.79 -6.37 -25.80
C GLN A 15 7.21 -6.10 -26.31
N GLN A 16 7.41 -5.05 -27.08
CA GLN A 16 8.73 -4.48 -27.36
C GLN A 16 9.09 -3.48 -26.26
N ALA A 17 10.30 -3.57 -25.70
CA ALA A 17 10.83 -2.56 -24.79
C ALA A 17 10.83 -1.20 -25.50
N ARG A 18 10.06 -0.25 -24.97
CA ARG A 18 9.95 1.10 -25.52
C ARG A 18 10.96 2.03 -24.85
N VAL A 19 11.54 2.91 -25.63
CA VAL A 19 12.40 4.02 -25.18
C VAL A 19 11.59 4.88 -24.21
N GLY A 20 12.04 5.01 -22.96
CA GLY A 20 11.42 5.89 -21.97
C GLY A 20 10.95 5.24 -20.65
N THR A 21 11.09 3.90 -20.49
CA THR A 21 10.81 3.27 -19.20
C THR A 21 11.78 3.79 -18.14
N PRO A 22 11.30 4.34 -17.00
CA PRO A 22 12.18 4.82 -15.94
C PRO A 22 13.01 3.66 -15.38
N THR A 23 14.30 3.90 -15.27
CA THR A 23 15.27 2.99 -14.65
C THR A 23 15.91 3.65 -13.47
N PHE A 24 16.23 2.87 -12.44
CA PHE A 24 16.72 3.40 -11.17
C PHE A 24 18.02 2.73 -10.73
N SER A 25 18.91 3.54 -10.13
CA SER A 25 19.99 3.06 -9.28
C SER A 25 19.48 2.99 -7.85
N TRP A 26 19.43 1.79 -7.28
CA TRP A 26 18.85 1.53 -5.98
C TRP A 26 19.90 1.57 -4.87
N GLN A 27 19.57 2.28 -3.80
CA GLN A 27 20.38 2.41 -2.59
C GLN A 27 19.52 2.09 -1.37
N GLN A 28 20.04 1.35 -0.42
CA GLN A 28 19.33 1.07 0.82
C GLN A 28 19.13 2.36 1.61
N SER A 29 17.89 2.63 2.03
CA SER A 29 17.51 3.79 2.83
C SER A 29 17.15 3.40 4.26
N TYR A 30 16.25 2.41 4.43
CA TYR A 30 15.88 1.94 5.76
C TYR A 30 16.93 0.93 6.23
N PRO A 31 17.71 1.26 7.26
CA PRO A 31 18.69 0.33 7.76
C PRO A 31 17.96 -0.85 8.38
N ILE A 32 18.40 -2.04 8.09
CA ILE A 32 18.05 -3.20 8.89
C ILE A 32 19.02 -3.14 10.10
N PRO A 33 18.56 -2.69 11.27
CA PRO A 33 19.44 -2.63 12.40
C PRO A 33 19.65 -4.05 12.92
N TYR A 34 20.75 -4.67 12.56
CA TYR A 34 21.33 -5.72 13.36
C TYR A 34 21.97 -5.06 14.59
N GLN A 35 21.19 -4.44 15.46
CA GLN A 35 21.74 -3.87 16.66
C GLN A 35 21.36 -4.73 17.84
N SER A 36 22.37 -5.27 18.46
CA SER A 36 22.37 -5.93 19.75
C SER A 36 22.11 -4.99 20.94
N ASP A 37 21.84 -3.70 20.71
CA ASP A 37 21.58 -2.75 21.80
C ASP A 37 20.07 -2.64 22.07
N PRO A 38 19.58 -3.28 23.14
CA PRO A 38 18.17 -3.22 23.52
C PRO A 38 17.74 -1.83 24.04
N ALA A 39 18.68 -0.90 24.29
CA ALA A 39 18.37 0.43 24.76
C ALA A 39 17.97 1.41 23.64
N ILE A 40 18.32 1.12 22.40
CA ILE A 40 17.82 1.85 21.24
C ILE A 40 16.56 1.11 20.78
N LEU A 41 15.39 1.74 20.90
CA LEU A 41 14.15 1.20 20.32
C LEU A 41 14.44 0.91 18.85
N PRO A 42 14.59 -0.35 18.45
CA PRO A 42 14.94 -0.66 17.07
C PRO A 42 13.78 -0.21 16.19
N LEU A 43 14.10 0.47 15.11
CA LEU A 43 13.19 0.56 13.98
C LEU A 43 12.88 -0.89 13.59
N GLY A 44 11.68 -1.35 13.90
CA GLY A 44 11.36 -2.76 13.86
C GLY A 44 10.50 -3.13 12.66
N GLY A 45 10.05 -4.36 12.70
CA GLY A 45 9.09 -4.90 11.75
C GLY A 45 9.68 -5.94 10.82
N THR A 46 8.84 -6.87 10.41
CA THR A 46 9.16 -7.87 9.39
C THR A 46 8.80 -7.38 7.99
N GLU A 47 7.98 -6.33 7.90
CA GLU A 47 7.58 -5.70 6.63
C GLU A 47 7.43 -4.18 6.76
N LEU A 48 7.75 -3.46 5.71
CA LEU A 48 7.36 -2.09 5.49
C LEU A 48 6.13 -2.09 4.60
N ARG A 49 4.97 -1.74 5.16
CA ARG A 49 3.67 -1.91 4.51
C ARG A 49 3.21 -0.70 3.73
N ALA A 50 3.61 0.48 4.19
CA ALA A 50 3.22 1.74 3.59
C ALA A 50 4.36 2.74 3.64
N LEU A 51 4.49 3.53 2.59
CA LEU A 51 5.32 4.73 2.48
C LEU A 51 4.45 5.88 2.01
N VAL A 52 4.61 7.04 2.61
CA VAL A 52 3.90 8.25 2.18
C VAL A 52 4.75 9.50 2.41
N GLY A 53 4.71 10.41 1.44
CA GLY A 53 5.27 11.75 1.59
C GLY A 53 4.28 12.67 2.31
N PHE A 54 4.73 13.37 3.35
CA PHE A 54 3.90 14.34 4.05
C PHE A 54 4.76 15.51 4.55
N ASN A 55 4.40 16.73 4.19
CA ASN A 55 5.13 17.95 4.57
C ASN A 55 6.64 17.93 4.29
N GLY A 56 7.03 17.37 3.15
CA GLY A 56 8.44 17.29 2.77
C GLY A 56 9.25 16.23 3.53
N GLN A 57 8.60 15.34 4.27
CA GLN A 57 9.17 14.21 4.99
C GLN A 57 8.62 12.91 4.41
N LEU A 58 9.36 11.80 4.58
CA LEU A 58 8.92 10.47 4.19
C LEU A 58 8.55 9.66 5.45
N TYR A 59 7.33 9.17 5.48
CA TYR A 59 6.82 8.32 6.56
C TYR A 59 6.69 6.88 6.12
N ALA A 60 6.99 5.96 7.04
CA ALA A 60 6.97 4.52 6.81
C ALA A 60 6.19 3.80 7.91
N GLY A 61 5.17 3.00 7.53
CA GLY A 61 4.45 2.13 8.43
C GLY A 61 4.99 0.72 8.41
N ASN A 62 5.38 0.18 9.57
CA ASN A 62 5.87 -1.18 9.67
C ASN A 62 4.81 -2.18 10.16
N GLY A 63 5.11 -3.46 10.01
CA GLY A 63 4.30 -4.56 10.51
C GLY A 63 5.13 -5.75 10.95
N TYR A 64 4.51 -6.60 11.77
CA TYR A 64 5.10 -7.80 12.34
C TYR A 64 4.30 -9.05 11.95
N TRP A 65 3.90 -9.12 10.69
CA TRP A 65 2.99 -10.17 10.24
C TRP A 65 3.48 -11.59 10.55
N MET A 66 4.76 -11.87 10.27
CA MET A 66 5.34 -13.20 10.54
C MET A 66 5.73 -13.40 12.01
N ASP A 67 5.74 -12.33 12.78
CA ASP A 67 6.15 -12.30 14.17
C ASP A 67 4.97 -12.07 15.14
N SER A 68 3.76 -12.13 14.61
CA SER A 68 2.54 -11.80 15.35
C SER A 68 2.23 -12.75 16.50
N ASP A 69 2.68 -13.99 16.42
CA ASP A 69 2.28 -15.07 17.33
C ASP A 69 3.32 -15.39 18.40
N ARG A 70 4.37 -14.60 18.50
CA ARG A 70 5.40 -14.82 19.51
C ARG A 70 5.10 -14.10 20.81
N HIS A 71 5.25 -14.84 21.90
CA HIS A 71 4.97 -14.43 23.27
C HIS A 71 6.11 -13.62 23.89
N ASP A 72 6.78 -12.77 23.15
CA ASP A 72 7.80 -11.91 23.72
C ASP A 72 7.16 -10.59 24.15
N SER A 73 6.92 -10.46 25.46
CA SER A 73 6.31 -9.28 26.08
C SER A 73 7.17 -8.01 25.98
N ALA A 74 8.42 -8.15 25.58
CA ALA A 74 9.34 -7.02 25.45
C ALA A 74 9.29 -6.33 24.08
N LEU A 75 8.61 -6.92 23.08
CA LEU A 75 8.60 -6.37 21.73
C LEU A 75 7.70 -5.14 21.62
N PRO A 76 8.15 -4.09 20.91
CA PRO A 76 7.33 -2.92 20.66
C PRO A 76 6.13 -3.27 19.76
N GLY A 77 5.07 -2.48 19.83
CA GLY A 77 3.99 -2.48 18.84
C GLY A 77 4.47 -1.97 17.49
N ALA A 78 3.59 -2.00 16.50
CA ALA A 78 3.86 -1.42 15.19
C ALA A 78 4.23 0.06 15.29
N GLN A 79 5.03 0.55 14.36
CA GLN A 79 5.60 1.89 14.37
C GLN A 79 5.29 2.63 13.08
N VAL A 80 5.19 3.96 13.19
CA VAL A 80 5.43 4.86 12.06
C VAL A 80 6.83 5.44 12.25
N ALA A 81 7.68 5.21 11.29
CA ALA A 81 9.01 5.83 11.22
C ALA A 81 8.96 7.04 10.28
N VAL A 82 9.87 7.99 10.48
CA VAL A 82 9.99 9.18 9.63
C VAL A 82 11.45 9.41 9.24
N LEU A 83 11.61 9.85 7.99
CA LEU A 83 12.86 10.33 7.41
C LEU A 83 12.69 11.81 7.06
N ASP A 84 13.55 12.65 7.62
CA ASP A 84 13.44 14.13 7.48
C ASP A 84 14.16 14.65 6.24
N SER A 85 15.11 13.91 5.71
CA SER A 85 15.85 14.25 4.48
C SER A 85 16.41 12.99 3.81
N PRO A 86 16.79 13.05 2.52
CA PRO A 86 17.24 11.87 1.78
C PRO A 86 18.45 11.15 2.39
N GLU A 87 19.35 11.91 3.01
CA GLU A 87 20.58 11.42 3.66
C GLU A 87 20.44 11.36 5.19
N GLY A 88 19.22 11.56 5.69
CA GLY A 88 18.94 11.54 7.13
C GLY A 88 18.90 10.14 7.70
N THR A 89 18.66 10.08 9.00
CA THR A 89 18.45 8.83 9.72
C THR A 89 16.98 8.65 10.03
N TRP A 90 16.44 7.47 9.76
CA TRP A 90 15.10 7.11 10.15
C TRP A 90 14.95 7.13 11.67
N ARG A 91 13.86 7.69 12.15
CA ARG A 91 13.49 7.71 13.58
C ARG A 91 12.06 7.29 13.77
N VAL A 92 11.73 6.77 14.96
CA VAL A 92 10.34 6.45 15.32
C VAL A 92 9.59 7.75 15.59
N ASP A 93 8.46 7.93 14.90
CA ASP A 93 7.55 9.07 15.09
C ASP A 93 6.28 8.66 15.86
N LEU A 94 5.73 7.46 15.57
CA LEU A 94 4.67 6.85 16.37
C LEU A 94 5.13 5.48 16.86
N GLN A 95 5.10 5.28 18.16
CA GLN A 95 5.23 3.98 18.79
C GLN A 95 3.86 3.56 19.33
N THR A 96 3.25 2.54 18.75
CA THR A 96 1.99 1.99 19.28
C THR A 96 2.27 1.10 20.50
N LYS A 97 1.21 0.82 21.29
CA LYS A 97 1.31 -0.07 22.44
C LYS A 97 1.77 -1.47 22.00
N GLY A 98 2.72 -2.04 22.73
CA GLY A 98 3.28 -3.35 22.39
C GLY A 98 2.39 -4.50 22.82
N THR A 99 2.26 -4.72 24.12
CA THR A 99 1.58 -5.88 24.71
C THR A 99 0.08 -5.65 24.89
N CYS A 100 -0.68 -6.70 24.67
CA CYS A 100 -2.07 -6.74 25.05
C CYS A 100 -2.20 -7.19 26.52
N GLU A 101 -2.77 -6.33 27.34
CA GLU A 101 -3.07 -6.60 28.75
C GLU A 101 -4.48 -7.16 28.94
N GLN A 102 -5.30 -7.22 27.89
CA GLN A 102 -6.69 -7.65 27.96
C GLN A 102 -6.83 -9.16 27.73
N SER A 103 -7.75 -9.79 28.45
CA SER A 103 -8.01 -11.22 28.33
C SER A 103 -8.51 -11.66 26.95
N ASN A 104 -9.08 -10.74 26.18
CA ASN A 104 -9.67 -11.00 24.85
C ASN A 104 -8.65 -11.05 23.68
N CYS A 105 -7.41 -10.64 23.89
CA CYS A 105 -6.39 -10.67 22.84
C CYS A 105 -5.29 -11.71 23.04
N GLY A 106 -5.39 -12.52 24.10
CA GLY A 106 -4.38 -13.52 24.45
C GLY A 106 -3.19 -12.91 25.20
N SER A 107 -2.84 -13.52 26.32
CA SER A 107 -1.72 -13.08 27.16
C SER A 107 -0.40 -13.14 26.37
N GLY A 108 0.37 -12.07 26.42
CA GLY A 108 1.70 -11.99 25.80
C GLY A 108 1.71 -11.77 24.28
N LEU A 109 0.56 -11.56 23.63
CA LEU A 109 0.51 -11.22 22.22
C LEU A 109 0.65 -9.70 21.98
N ARG A 110 1.18 -9.32 20.83
CA ARG A 110 1.31 -7.92 20.42
C ARG A 110 -0.08 -7.31 20.17
N LEU A 111 -0.38 -6.17 20.80
CA LEU A 111 -1.67 -5.48 20.63
C LEU A 111 -1.81 -4.90 19.23
N TYR A 112 -0.84 -4.10 18.79
CA TYR A 112 -0.82 -3.52 17.45
C TYR A 112 0.22 -4.24 16.60
N GLN A 113 -0.27 -5.03 15.62
CA GLN A 113 0.58 -5.89 14.79
C GLN A 113 1.17 -5.19 13.59
N ALA A 114 0.47 -4.20 13.05
CA ALA A 114 0.94 -3.46 11.90
C ALA A 114 0.29 -2.09 11.80
N ILE A 115 1.05 -1.14 11.28
CA ILE A 115 0.50 -0.01 10.55
C ILE A 115 0.13 -0.56 9.17
N SER A 116 -1.16 -0.75 8.94
CA SER A 116 -1.64 -1.44 7.75
C SER A 116 -1.63 -0.56 6.52
N VAL A 117 -1.84 0.74 6.72
CA VAL A 117 -1.90 1.77 5.68
C VAL A 117 -1.49 3.12 6.27
N LEU A 118 -0.82 3.92 5.49
CA LEU A 118 -0.61 5.36 5.70
C LEU A 118 -1.21 6.11 4.52
N ASP A 119 -1.80 7.27 4.80
CA ASP A 119 -2.27 8.16 3.75
C ASP A 119 -2.16 9.63 4.19
N ALA A 120 -1.89 10.51 3.23
CA ALA A 120 -1.83 11.94 3.44
C ALA A 120 -3.05 12.58 2.75
N VAL A 121 -3.95 13.16 3.52
CA VAL A 121 -5.20 13.74 3.02
C VAL A 121 -5.24 15.23 3.26
N THR A 122 -5.90 15.97 2.34
CA THR A 122 -6.04 17.42 2.40
C THR A 122 -7.52 17.79 2.36
N LEU A 123 -8.02 18.43 3.43
CA LEU A 123 -9.40 18.86 3.53
C LEU A 123 -9.49 20.39 3.39
N THR A 124 -10.39 20.83 2.52
CA THR A 124 -10.61 22.27 2.20
C THR A 124 -11.95 22.79 2.71
N THR A 125 -12.81 21.88 3.21
CA THR A 125 -14.10 22.22 3.81
C THR A 125 -14.23 21.60 5.20
N ASP A 126 -15.15 22.14 5.99
CA ASP A 126 -15.60 21.52 7.23
C ASP A 126 -16.76 20.53 7.00
N GLU A 127 -17.28 19.97 8.07
CA GLU A 127 -18.40 19.00 8.06
C GLU A 127 -19.72 19.58 7.52
N ALA A 128 -19.88 20.90 7.50
CA ALA A 128 -21.04 21.58 6.94
C ALA A 128 -20.88 21.86 5.43
N GLY A 129 -19.68 21.67 4.89
CA GLY A 129 -19.32 22.01 3.52
C GLY A 129 -18.85 23.45 3.35
N ASP A 130 -18.65 24.18 4.45
CA ASP A 130 -18.12 25.54 4.41
C ASP A 130 -16.61 25.52 4.14
N ALA A 131 -16.15 26.42 3.26
CA ALA A 131 -14.75 26.49 2.88
C ALA A 131 -13.88 26.92 4.08
N LEU A 132 -12.80 26.21 4.31
CA LEU A 132 -11.79 26.55 5.32
C LEU A 132 -10.97 27.74 4.87
N LYS A 133 -10.49 28.56 5.84
CA LYS A 133 -9.58 29.68 5.56
C LYS A 133 -8.26 29.22 4.92
N ALA A 134 -7.80 28.03 5.27
CA ALA A 134 -6.66 27.35 4.68
C ALA A 134 -6.94 25.82 4.72
N PRO A 135 -6.44 25.06 3.75
CA PRO A 135 -6.52 23.60 3.79
C PRO A 135 -5.89 23.04 5.06
N VAL A 136 -6.44 21.95 5.56
CA VAL A 136 -5.87 21.19 6.68
C VAL A 136 -5.37 19.87 6.15
N ASN A 137 -4.08 19.62 6.36
CA ASN A 137 -3.43 18.37 5.96
C ASN A 137 -3.37 17.40 7.13
N PHE A 138 -3.66 16.15 6.86
CA PHE A 138 -3.58 15.05 7.83
C PHE A 138 -2.69 13.96 7.28
N LEU A 139 -1.86 13.40 8.16
CA LEU A 139 -1.29 12.07 7.98
C LEU A 139 -2.12 11.08 8.80
N LEU A 140 -2.68 10.07 8.14
CA LEU A 140 -3.50 9.04 8.73
C LEU A 140 -2.74 7.73 8.77
N ALA A 141 -2.86 6.99 9.89
CA ALA A 141 -2.34 5.65 10.03
C ALA A 141 -3.46 4.70 10.46
N GLY A 142 -3.81 3.78 9.58
CA GLY A 142 -4.71 2.67 9.88
C GLY A 142 -3.93 1.49 10.42
N VAL A 143 -4.44 0.87 11.47
CA VAL A 143 -3.70 -0.17 12.19
C VAL A 143 -4.37 -1.53 12.11
N TRP A 144 -3.59 -2.56 12.34
CA TRP A 144 -4.07 -3.90 12.67
C TRP A 144 -3.89 -4.13 14.17
N LYS A 145 -5.00 -4.07 14.89
CA LYS A 145 -5.08 -4.27 16.34
C LYS A 145 -5.62 -5.67 16.64
N ARG A 146 -5.11 -6.31 17.69
CA ARG A 146 -5.75 -7.52 18.26
C ARG A 146 -6.85 -7.12 19.23
N GLY A 147 -7.84 -7.97 19.35
CA GLY A 147 -8.99 -7.73 20.23
C GLY A 147 -10.13 -7.02 19.51
N THR A 148 -10.80 -6.10 20.18
CA THR A 148 -11.92 -5.33 19.64
C THR A 148 -11.49 -3.91 19.31
N GLY A 149 -12.22 -3.27 18.40
CA GLY A 149 -12.02 -1.89 18.03
C GLY A 149 -11.19 -1.69 16.75
N LEU A 150 -11.52 -0.63 16.04
CA LEU A 150 -10.80 -0.15 14.87
C LEU A 150 -10.19 1.19 15.20
N ASP A 151 -8.86 1.28 15.24
CA ASP A 151 -8.18 2.50 15.60
C ASP A 151 -7.56 3.14 14.38
N ILE A 152 -7.68 4.46 14.30
CA ILE A 152 -6.99 5.34 13.38
C ILE A 152 -6.14 6.28 14.20
N PHE A 153 -4.87 6.40 13.85
CA PHE A 153 -4.01 7.46 14.34
C PHE A 153 -3.98 8.57 13.30
N SER A 154 -4.14 9.81 13.74
CA SER A 154 -4.08 10.98 12.89
C SER A 154 -3.08 12.00 13.42
N ARG A 155 -2.44 12.70 12.50
CA ARG A 155 -1.50 13.77 12.79
C ARG A 155 -1.73 14.92 11.81
N THR A 156 -1.66 16.15 12.28
CA THR A 156 -1.70 17.35 11.45
C THR A 156 -0.28 17.82 11.12
N ASP A 157 -0.16 18.79 10.20
CA ASP A 157 1.09 19.44 9.82
C ASP A 157 1.68 20.39 10.88
N ARG A 158 1.24 20.30 12.12
CA ARG A 158 1.80 21.11 13.20
C ARG A 158 3.24 20.71 13.49
N ALA A 159 4.07 21.71 13.80
CA ALA A 159 5.45 21.51 14.23
C ALA A 159 5.50 20.75 15.57
N CYS A 160 5.51 19.45 15.50
CA CYS A 160 5.45 18.52 16.61
C CYS A 160 6.25 17.27 16.24
N THR A 161 6.88 16.61 17.20
CA THR A 161 7.68 15.41 16.97
C THR A 161 7.33 14.30 17.95
N GLY A 162 7.37 13.06 17.46
CA GLY A 162 7.14 11.86 18.26
C GLY A 162 5.66 11.52 18.49
N SER A 163 5.43 10.50 19.28
CA SER A 163 4.11 9.88 19.48
C SER A 163 3.05 10.83 20.06
N SER A 164 3.43 11.87 20.78
CA SER A 164 2.50 12.87 21.30
C SER A 164 1.82 13.72 20.24
N CYS A 165 2.32 13.67 19.00
CA CYS A 165 1.74 14.37 17.85
C CYS A 165 0.59 13.61 17.21
N TRP A 166 0.43 12.36 17.56
CA TRP A 166 -0.57 11.47 17.04
C TRP A 166 -1.76 11.37 17.96
N LEU A 167 -2.94 11.52 17.38
CA LEU A 167 -4.22 11.33 18.06
C LEU A 167 -4.77 9.97 17.68
N GLU A 168 -4.99 9.12 18.68
CA GLU A 168 -5.65 7.83 18.52
C GLU A 168 -7.18 8.03 18.59
N THR A 169 -7.90 7.52 17.62
CA THR A 169 -9.36 7.53 17.56
C THR A 169 -9.87 6.13 17.29
N GLU A 170 -10.64 5.58 18.23
CA GLU A 170 -11.39 4.34 18.02
C GLU A 170 -12.69 4.67 17.29
N ILE A 171 -12.85 4.14 16.07
CA ILE A 171 -14.01 4.43 15.22
C ILE A 171 -15.10 3.35 15.30
N TYR A 172 -14.76 2.16 15.79
CA TYR A 172 -15.71 1.06 15.91
C TYR A 172 -15.26 0.07 16.99
N PRO A 173 -16.11 -0.21 18.00
CA PRO A 173 -15.73 -1.03 19.16
C PRO A 173 -15.73 -2.54 18.89
N SER A 174 -16.20 -3.00 17.73
CA SER A 174 -16.28 -4.43 17.40
C SER A 174 -16.06 -4.68 15.91
N GLY A 175 -15.54 -5.86 15.54
CA GLY A 175 -15.35 -6.27 14.16
C GLY A 175 -13.94 -6.78 13.86
N ASP A 176 -13.58 -6.88 12.59
CA ASP A 176 -12.21 -7.20 12.18
C ASP A 176 -11.30 -5.99 12.45
N PRO A 177 -10.32 -6.14 13.31
CA PRO A 177 -9.55 -5.03 13.85
C PRO A 177 -8.50 -4.46 12.89
N GLN A 178 -8.79 -4.38 11.59
CA GLN A 178 -7.82 -3.91 10.61
C GLN A 178 -8.39 -2.88 9.62
N ILE A 179 -7.85 -1.65 9.67
CA ILE A 179 -8.01 -0.68 8.59
C ILE A 179 -7.06 -1.06 7.44
N ARG A 180 -7.57 -1.16 6.23
CA ARG A 180 -6.79 -1.63 5.05
C ARG A 180 -6.51 -0.55 4.03
N SER A 181 -7.36 0.44 3.93
CA SER A 181 -7.25 1.50 2.94
C SER A 181 -7.88 2.78 3.45
N PHE A 182 -7.34 3.90 3.00
CA PHE A 182 -8.00 5.19 3.09
C PHE A 182 -8.36 5.67 1.69
N GLY A 183 -9.29 6.60 1.62
CA GLY A 183 -9.66 7.33 0.43
C GLY A 183 -10.12 8.73 0.80
N GLU A 184 -9.96 9.67 -0.11
CA GLU A 184 -10.51 11.01 0.02
C GLU A 184 -11.45 11.30 -1.16
N HIS A 185 -12.50 12.07 -0.92
CA HIS A 185 -13.43 12.45 -1.96
C HIS A 185 -14.22 13.68 -1.55
N LYS A 186 -14.42 14.60 -2.48
CA LYS A 186 -15.36 15.70 -2.31
C LYS A 186 -16.73 15.27 -2.77
N ASP A 187 -17.66 15.09 -1.82
CA ASP A 187 -19.04 14.75 -2.15
C ASP A 187 -19.64 15.87 -3.05
N THR A 188 -19.97 15.48 -4.28
CA THR A 188 -20.37 16.44 -5.33
C THR A 188 -21.75 17.07 -5.09
N ARG A 189 -22.54 16.49 -4.19
CA ARG A 189 -23.88 16.98 -3.86
C ARG A 189 -23.93 17.83 -2.60
N THR A 190 -23.08 17.52 -1.63
CA THR A 190 -23.01 18.28 -0.37
C THR A 190 -21.89 19.29 -0.36
N GLY A 191 -20.86 19.11 -1.21
CA GLY A 191 -19.67 19.95 -1.25
C GLY A 191 -18.67 19.65 -0.15
N VAL A 192 -18.92 18.65 0.71
CA VAL A 192 -18.07 18.28 1.85
C VAL A 192 -16.87 17.46 1.36
N ASP A 193 -15.67 17.84 1.78
CA ASP A 193 -14.49 16.99 1.66
C ASP A 193 -14.55 15.89 2.72
N MET A 194 -14.48 14.65 2.28
CA MET A 194 -14.64 13.46 3.12
C MET A 194 -13.42 12.56 3.04
N VAL A 195 -13.13 11.91 4.14
CA VAL A 195 -12.14 10.84 4.26
C VAL A 195 -12.85 9.53 4.52
N PHE A 196 -12.39 8.47 3.87
CA PHE A 196 -12.94 7.13 3.99
C PHE A 196 -11.93 6.17 4.58
N ALA A 197 -12.36 5.32 5.49
CA ALA A 197 -11.56 4.23 6.05
C ALA A 197 -12.22 2.89 5.73
N GLY A 198 -11.50 2.06 4.99
CA GLY A 198 -11.91 0.73 4.61
C GLY A 198 -11.40 -0.32 5.58
N ALA A 199 -12.33 -1.07 6.19
CA ALA A 199 -11.99 -2.13 7.12
C ALA A 199 -12.87 -3.34 6.85
N ALA A 200 -12.33 -4.54 6.90
CA ALA A 200 -13.10 -5.74 6.62
C ALA A 200 -14.14 -5.52 5.50
N ASN A 201 -15.43 -5.65 5.83
CA ASN A 201 -16.53 -5.44 4.89
C ASN A 201 -17.29 -4.10 5.12
N VAL A 202 -16.69 -3.14 5.80
CA VAL A 202 -17.31 -1.85 6.12
C VAL A 202 -16.47 -0.67 5.64
N ILE A 203 -17.14 0.40 5.29
CA ILE A 203 -16.55 1.71 4.99
C ILE A 203 -17.07 2.71 6.01
N PHE A 204 -16.16 3.37 6.70
CA PHE A 204 -16.43 4.54 7.52
C PHE A 204 -16.10 5.79 6.73
N SER A 205 -16.89 6.83 6.93
CA SER A 205 -16.62 8.17 6.41
C SER A 205 -16.43 9.15 7.56
N GLY A 206 -15.59 10.15 7.32
CA GLY A 206 -15.33 11.24 8.25
C GLY A 206 -15.17 12.56 7.50
N ALA A 207 -15.36 13.66 8.21
CA ALA A 207 -15.14 15.02 7.71
C ALA A 207 -14.40 15.87 8.74
N TYR A 208 -13.85 16.99 8.32
CA TYR A 208 -13.17 17.89 9.24
C TYR A 208 -14.16 18.53 10.23
N ALA A 209 -13.97 18.27 11.52
CA ALA A 209 -14.88 18.71 12.56
C ALA A 209 -14.83 20.23 12.88
N GLY A 210 -13.94 20.97 12.23
CA GLY A 210 -13.73 22.38 12.49
C GLY A 210 -12.99 22.66 13.82
N THR A 211 -12.68 23.92 14.06
CA THR A 211 -11.95 24.36 15.27
C THR A 211 -12.85 24.52 16.50
N ASN A 212 -14.16 24.43 16.32
CA ASN A 212 -15.15 24.77 17.36
C ASN A 212 -15.54 23.61 18.26
N LYS A 213 -15.18 22.37 17.93
CA LYS A 213 -15.46 21.24 18.82
C LYS A 213 -14.40 21.12 19.90
N LYS A 214 -14.85 20.92 21.16
CA LYS A 214 -14.00 20.68 22.34
C LYS A 214 -13.10 19.43 22.23
N SER A 215 -13.37 18.53 21.30
CA SER A 215 -12.47 17.43 20.99
C SER A 215 -11.46 17.92 19.95
N SER A 216 -10.19 17.82 20.27
CA SER A 216 -9.07 18.06 19.35
C SER A 216 -9.04 17.05 18.20
N GLN A 217 -10.07 16.24 18.05
CA GLN A 217 -10.24 15.28 16.97
C GLN A 217 -10.60 16.08 15.72
N ALA A 218 -9.62 16.16 14.87
CA ALA A 218 -9.75 16.96 13.71
C ALA A 218 -10.66 16.33 12.64
N ILE A 219 -10.89 15.01 12.68
CA ILE A 219 -11.82 14.30 11.81
C ILE A 219 -12.94 13.72 12.68
N ASP A 220 -14.17 14.08 12.37
CA ASP A 220 -15.38 13.50 12.95
C ASP A 220 -15.77 12.26 12.14
N TRP A 221 -15.39 11.11 12.64
CA TRP A 221 -15.78 9.83 12.06
C TRP A 221 -17.21 9.48 12.47
N GLY A 222 -18.01 9.06 11.52
CA GLY A 222 -19.35 8.61 11.83
C GLY A 222 -19.38 7.47 12.87
N SER A 223 -20.36 7.48 13.78
CA SER A 223 -20.55 6.44 14.80
C SER A 223 -20.96 5.07 14.22
N LYS A 224 -21.31 5.04 12.95
CA LYS A 224 -21.71 3.84 12.19
C LYS A 224 -21.01 3.84 10.83
N PRO A 225 -20.78 2.64 10.25
CA PRO A 225 -20.29 2.58 8.86
C PRO A 225 -21.26 3.31 7.92
N GLU A 226 -20.69 4.04 6.96
CA GLU A 226 -21.46 4.59 5.83
C GLU A 226 -22.01 3.45 4.96
N TRP A 227 -21.24 2.38 4.86
CA TRP A 227 -21.62 1.23 4.06
C TRP A 227 -21.10 -0.07 4.67
N GLN A 228 -21.94 -1.12 4.53
CA GLN A 228 -21.55 -2.49 4.82
C GLN A 228 -21.73 -3.33 3.56
N GLY A 229 -20.61 -3.87 3.09
CA GLY A 229 -20.62 -4.70 1.90
C GLY A 229 -21.26 -6.07 2.11
N PRO A 230 -21.70 -6.71 1.03
CA PRO A 230 -22.44 -7.97 1.06
C PRO A 230 -21.59 -9.18 1.51
N PHE A 231 -20.27 -9.08 1.43
CA PHE A 231 -19.38 -10.18 1.80
C PHE A 231 -19.04 -10.09 3.28
N SER A 232 -19.29 -11.18 4.02
CA SER A 232 -18.99 -11.18 5.44
C SER A 232 -17.48 -11.18 5.73
N ALA A 233 -17.10 -10.59 6.86
CA ALA A 233 -15.71 -10.59 7.33
C ALA A 233 -15.13 -12.01 7.53
N HIS A 234 -15.98 -13.04 7.64
CA HIS A 234 -15.61 -14.43 7.85
C HIS A 234 -15.29 -15.22 6.58
N VAL A 235 -15.37 -14.61 5.39
CA VAL A 235 -14.79 -15.23 4.19
C VAL A 235 -13.30 -15.35 4.45
N ARG A 236 -12.87 -16.56 4.78
CA ARG A 236 -11.52 -16.89 5.23
C ARG A 236 -10.48 -16.22 4.32
N TYR A 237 -9.55 -15.52 4.94
CA TYR A 237 -8.30 -15.06 4.35
C TYR A 237 -8.39 -13.87 3.38
N ALA A 238 -8.78 -12.73 3.89
CA ALA A 238 -8.61 -11.42 3.22
C ALA A 238 -9.61 -11.06 2.09
N GLY A 239 -10.53 -11.95 1.71
CA GLY A 239 -11.40 -11.72 0.58
C GLY A 239 -12.41 -10.58 0.76
N ALA A 240 -13.00 -10.41 1.94
CA ALA A 240 -14.09 -9.43 2.14
C ALA A 240 -13.62 -7.99 2.41
N ARG A 241 -12.33 -7.75 2.45
CA ARG A 241 -11.77 -6.45 2.85
C ARG A 241 -12.00 -5.38 1.80
N ILE A 242 -12.19 -4.14 2.27
CA ILE A 242 -12.06 -2.96 1.42
C ILE A 242 -10.56 -2.75 1.19
N SER A 243 -10.08 -3.21 0.05
CA SER A 243 -8.65 -3.31 -0.22
C SER A 243 -8.04 -2.01 -0.75
N SER A 244 -8.83 -1.17 -1.41
CA SER A 244 -8.36 0.07 -2.03
C SER A 244 -9.52 0.99 -2.37
N PHE A 245 -9.23 2.29 -2.43
CA PHE A 245 -10.10 3.32 -3.00
C PHE A 245 -9.43 3.98 -4.21
N ALA A 246 -10.24 4.55 -5.10
CA ALA A 246 -9.77 5.44 -6.15
C ALA A 246 -10.77 6.58 -6.36
N ASN A 247 -10.28 7.80 -6.44
CA ASN A 247 -11.05 8.96 -6.85
C ASN A 247 -10.79 9.19 -8.34
N CYS A 248 -11.81 9.09 -9.17
CA CYS A 248 -11.69 9.16 -10.61
C CYS A 248 -12.91 9.82 -11.21
N ASN A 249 -12.70 10.83 -12.07
CA ASN A 249 -13.79 11.57 -12.70
C ASN A 249 -14.83 12.11 -11.69
N ALA A 250 -14.30 12.72 -10.60
CA ALA A 250 -15.11 13.24 -9.49
C ALA A 250 -16.05 12.23 -8.83
N LYS A 251 -15.73 10.94 -8.87
CA LYS A 251 -16.44 9.86 -8.21
C LYS A 251 -15.50 9.02 -7.39
N LEU A 252 -15.99 8.48 -6.28
CA LEU A 252 -15.24 7.56 -5.43
C LEU A 252 -15.60 6.12 -5.75
N TYR A 253 -14.56 5.31 -5.87
CA TYR A 253 -14.67 3.86 -6.09
C TYR A 253 -14.00 3.11 -4.95
N ALA A 254 -14.54 1.96 -4.59
CA ALA A 254 -13.97 1.06 -3.59
C ALA A 254 -13.92 -0.37 -4.12
N ALA A 255 -12.82 -1.05 -3.80
CA ALA A 255 -12.63 -2.46 -4.12
C ALA A 255 -12.93 -3.33 -2.90
N GLN A 256 -13.92 -4.22 -2.99
CA GLN A 256 -14.20 -5.22 -1.98
C GLN A 256 -14.27 -6.62 -2.59
N TYR A 257 -13.46 -7.54 -2.07
CA TYR A 257 -13.38 -8.91 -2.55
C TYR A 257 -13.15 -8.95 -4.08
N ASN A 258 -14.11 -9.41 -4.85
CA ASN A 258 -14.03 -9.47 -6.31
C ASN A 258 -14.86 -8.38 -7.01
N THR A 259 -15.31 -7.38 -6.30
CA THR A 259 -16.25 -6.37 -6.82
C THR A 259 -15.73 -4.97 -6.63
N ILE A 260 -15.90 -4.13 -7.63
CA ILE A 260 -15.69 -2.68 -7.57
C ILE A 260 -17.03 -2.01 -7.41
N TYR A 261 -17.11 -1.10 -6.45
CA TYR A 261 -18.30 -0.30 -6.15
C TYR A 261 -18.03 1.17 -6.44
N GLU A 262 -19.02 1.86 -6.99
CA GLU A 262 -19.08 3.32 -7.16
C GLU A 262 -19.97 3.92 -6.08
N ARG A 263 -19.45 4.94 -5.36
CA ARG A 263 -20.24 5.73 -4.42
C ARG A 263 -21.17 6.67 -5.16
N GLN A 264 -22.43 6.67 -4.74
CA GLN A 264 -23.44 7.64 -5.16
C GLN A 264 -23.53 8.73 -4.09
N ASP A 265 -23.10 9.92 -4.42
CA ASP A 265 -23.00 11.06 -3.50
C ASP A 265 -24.35 11.56 -2.99
N GLY A 266 -24.33 12.21 -1.82
CA GLY A 266 -25.46 12.89 -1.22
C GLY A 266 -25.63 12.59 0.27
N LYS A 267 -26.69 13.17 0.87
CA LYS A 267 -27.00 13.02 2.32
C LYS A 267 -27.26 11.58 2.76
N SER A 268 -27.62 10.70 1.84
CA SER A 268 -27.82 9.27 2.09
C SER A 268 -27.08 8.51 0.98
N PRO A 269 -25.74 8.41 1.09
CA PRO A 269 -24.94 7.81 0.04
C PRO A 269 -25.24 6.31 -0.08
N THR A 270 -25.08 5.80 -1.29
CA THR A 270 -25.20 4.37 -1.59
C THR A 270 -24.02 3.92 -2.42
N TRP A 271 -23.75 2.62 -2.43
CA TRP A 271 -22.65 2.03 -3.18
C TRP A 271 -23.21 1.05 -4.22
N LYS A 272 -22.91 1.30 -5.48
CA LYS A 272 -23.40 0.53 -6.62
C LYS A 272 -22.28 -0.33 -7.19
N PRO A 273 -22.47 -1.65 -7.36
CA PRO A 273 -21.46 -2.48 -8.03
C PRO A 273 -21.40 -2.11 -9.52
N ILE A 274 -20.17 -1.95 -10.03
CA ILE A 274 -19.91 -1.60 -11.44
C ILE A 274 -19.14 -2.68 -12.18
N PHE A 275 -18.35 -3.47 -11.48
CA PHE A 275 -17.54 -4.55 -12.05
C PHE A 275 -17.33 -5.67 -11.04
N GLN A 276 -17.22 -6.90 -11.53
CA GLN A 276 -16.93 -8.08 -10.73
C GLN A 276 -15.93 -8.98 -11.47
N THR A 277 -14.84 -9.34 -10.80
CA THR A 277 -13.90 -10.34 -11.31
C THR A 277 -14.44 -11.75 -11.12
N ILE A 278 -13.95 -12.68 -11.93
CA ILE A 278 -14.35 -14.08 -11.84
C ILE A 278 -13.51 -14.79 -10.77
N ILE A 279 -14.17 -15.47 -9.85
CA ILE A 279 -13.55 -16.32 -8.86
C ILE A 279 -14.20 -17.70 -8.96
N TYR A 280 -13.41 -18.70 -9.32
CA TYR A 280 -13.88 -20.08 -9.49
C TYR A 280 -13.83 -20.86 -8.18
N ASP A 281 -12.83 -20.59 -7.34
CA ASP A 281 -12.67 -21.24 -6.03
C ASP A 281 -12.61 -20.20 -4.89
N PRO A 282 -13.76 -19.89 -4.26
CA PRO A 282 -13.79 -18.96 -3.13
C PRO A 282 -13.05 -19.47 -1.88
N GLY A 283 -12.62 -20.73 -1.86
CA GLY A 283 -11.76 -21.31 -0.83
C GLY A 283 -10.27 -20.96 -0.97
N THR A 284 -9.88 -20.43 -2.14
CA THR A 284 -8.48 -20.03 -2.39
C THR A 284 -8.11 -18.82 -1.53
N ARG A 285 -7.04 -18.93 -0.77
CA ARG A 285 -6.72 -18.06 0.38
C ARG A 285 -6.43 -16.59 0.05
N ILE A 286 -6.09 -16.26 -1.20
CA ILE A 286 -5.61 -14.91 -1.56
C ILE A 286 -6.26 -14.47 -2.88
N THR A 287 -7.56 -14.55 -2.95
CA THR A 287 -8.36 -14.18 -4.11
C THR A 287 -8.98 -12.79 -3.91
N GLY A 288 -9.17 -12.04 -4.97
CA GLY A 288 -9.90 -10.78 -4.99
C GLY A 288 -9.12 -9.59 -5.53
N THR A 289 -9.75 -8.43 -5.45
CA THR A 289 -9.15 -7.15 -5.84
C THR A 289 -8.03 -6.75 -4.90
N ARG A 290 -7.02 -6.06 -5.43
CA ARG A 290 -5.84 -5.64 -4.66
C ARG A 290 -5.62 -4.14 -4.74
N GLY A 291 -5.18 -3.63 -5.87
CA GLY A 291 -4.94 -2.21 -6.09
C GLY A 291 -5.99 -1.61 -7.01
N LEU A 292 -6.36 -0.37 -6.76
CA LEU A 292 -7.27 0.42 -7.56
C LEU A 292 -6.70 1.82 -7.70
N THR A 293 -6.62 2.34 -8.92
CA THR A 293 -6.15 3.71 -9.16
C THR A 293 -6.84 4.32 -10.36
N CYS A 294 -6.92 5.67 -10.36
CA CYS A 294 -7.35 6.41 -11.53
C CYS A 294 -6.17 6.62 -12.50
N THR A 295 -6.40 6.46 -13.76
CA THR A 295 -5.42 6.76 -14.81
C THR A 295 -6.13 7.25 -16.06
N THR A 296 -5.38 7.87 -16.96
CA THR A 296 -5.90 8.27 -18.27
C THR A 296 -5.62 7.16 -19.28
N GLY A 297 -6.64 6.74 -20.01
CA GLY A 297 -6.51 5.78 -21.09
C GLY A 297 -5.82 6.36 -22.32
N THR A 298 -5.47 5.50 -23.28
CA THR A 298 -4.83 5.90 -24.53
C THR A 298 -5.69 6.81 -25.41
N ASN A 299 -7.00 6.80 -25.18
CA ASN A 299 -7.98 7.67 -25.83
C ASN A 299 -8.16 9.02 -25.11
N GLY A 300 -7.41 9.28 -24.04
CA GLY A 300 -7.48 10.50 -23.25
C GLY A 300 -8.65 10.55 -22.26
N THR A 301 -9.41 9.45 -22.09
CA THR A 301 -10.50 9.38 -21.10
C THR A 301 -10.02 8.80 -19.78
N ASP A 302 -10.67 9.21 -18.69
CA ASP A 302 -10.40 8.65 -17.37
C ASP A 302 -10.87 7.21 -17.29
N GLN A 303 -10.03 6.37 -16.71
CA GLN A 303 -10.30 4.97 -16.47
C GLN A 303 -9.78 4.53 -15.11
N ILE A 304 -10.39 3.50 -14.57
CA ILE A 304 -9.87 2.81 -13.38
C ILE A 304 -8.96 1.69 -13.82
N LEU A 305 -7.76 1.66 -13.28
CA LEU A 305 -6.90 0.50 -13.34
C LEU A 305 -7.11 -0.35 -12.09
N LEU A 306 -7.38 -1.63 -12.29
CA LEU A 306 -7.62 -2.61 -11.26
C LEU A 306 -6.60 -3.73 -11.33
N VAL A 307 -5.97 -4.03 -10.20
CA VAL A 307 -5.20 -5.26 -10.04
C VAL A 307 -6.03 -6.28 -9.27
N ALA A 308 -6.18 -7.47 -9.84
CA ALA A 308 -6.95 -8.57 -9.25
C ALA A 308 -6.13 -9.86 -9.19
N LEU A 309 -6.45 -10.68 -8.20
CA LEU A 309 -5.98 -12.05 -8.08
C LEU A 309 -7.19 -12.98 -8.20
N GLU A 310 -7.22 -13.75 -9.27
CA GLU A 310 -8.29 -14.67 -9.63
C GLU A 310 -7.75 -16.10 -9.56
N ASP A 311 -8.09 -16.81 -8.48
CA ASP A 311 -7.66 -18.20 -8.25
C ASP A 311 -6.16 -18.43 -8.50
N ASN A 312 -5.31 -17.61 -7.90
CA ASN A 312 -3.86 -17.60 -8.05
C ASN A 312 -3.31 -16.99 -9.36
N VAL A 313 -4.16 -16.55 -10.28
CA VAL A 313 -3.75 -15.81 -11.47
C VAL A 313 -3.91 -14.32 -11.24
N SER A 314 -2.82 -13.58 -11.25
CA SER A 314 -2.88 -12.11 -11.11
C SER A 314 -2.99 -11.43 -12.47
N ARG A 315 -3.92 -10.46 -12.56
CA ARG A 315 -4.26 -9.71 -13.77
C ARG A 315 -4.40 -8.23 -13.49
N ILE A 316 -4.23 -7.44 -14.54
CA ILE A 316 -4.56 -6.02 -14.54
C ILE A 316 -5.68 -5.79 -15.54
N TYR A 317 -6.69 -5.06 -15.10
CA TYR A 317 -7.82 -4.63 -15.91
C TYR A 317 -7.89 -3.12 -15.97
N SER A 318 -8.27 -2.57 -17.12
CA SER A 318 -8.76 -1.20 -17.21
C SER A 318 -10.27 -1.18 -17.37
N ILE A 319 -10.93 -0.25 -16.68
CA ILE A 319 -12.37 -0.04 -16.69
C ILE A 319 -12.62 1.37 -17.22
N ASP A 320 -13.16 1.48 -18.41
CA ASP A 320 -13.52 2.76 -19.03
C ASP A 320 -14.79 3.32 -18.38
N LEU A 321 -14.69 4.50 -17.79
CA LEU A 321 -15.80 5.15 -17.08
C LEU A 321 -16.80 5.83 -18.00
N THR A 322 -16.48 5.99 -19.28
CA THR A 322 -17.30 6.71 -20.26
C THR A 322 -18.20 5.79 -21.09
N THR A 323 -17.83 4.52 -21.23
CA THR A 323 -18.47 3.52 -22.10
C THR A 323 -19.22 2.44 -21.34
N ASN A 324 -20.02 2.83 -20.34
CA ASN A 324 -20.80 1.90 -19.51
C ASN A 324 -19.92 0.83 -18.82
N TYR A 325 -18.77 1.26 -18.31
CA TYR A 325 -17.82 0.40 -17.59
C TYR A 325 -17.28 -0.77 -18.43
N SER A 326 -16.97 -0.50 -19.70
CA SER A 326 -16.29 -1.52 -20.51
C SER A 326 -14.93 -1.89 -19.91
N VAL A 327 -14.62 -3.18 -19.92
CA VAL A 327 -13.44 -3.74 -19.24
C VAL A 327 -12.53 -4.40 -20.24
N VAL A 328 -11.23 -4.13 -20.09
CA VAL A 328 -10.17 -4.76 -20.89
C VAL A 328 -9.13 -5.36 -19.95
N GLU A 329 -8.75 -6.63 -20.18
CA GLU A 329 -7.55 -7.20 -19.55
C GLU A 329 -6.32 -6.60 -20.23
N GLU A 330 -5.56 -5.79 -19.49
CA GLU A 330 -4.31 -5.20 -20.02
C GLU A 330 -3.13 -6.16 -19.89
N LEU A 331 -3.06 -6.94 -18.80
CA LEU A 331 -1.93 -7.81 -18.53
C LEU A 331 -2.31 -9.02 -17.69
N ASN A 332 -1.82 -10.20 -18.09
CA ASN A 332 -1.72 -11.36 -17.23
C ASN A 332 -0.34 -11.36 -16.54
N ILE A 333 -0.28 -10.89 -15.29
CA ILE A 333 0.97 -10.75 -14.53
C ILE A 333 1.60 -12.13 -14.29
N SER A 334 0.79 -13.14 -13.97
CA SER A 334 1.29 -14.50 -13.70
C SER A 334 2.00 -15.10 -14.90
N SER A 335 1.47 -14.88 -16.11
CA SER A 335 2.11 -15.32 -17.35
C SER A 335 3.42 -14.56 -17.64
N LEU A 336 3.42 -13.24 -17.44
CA LEU A 336 4.62 -12.41 -17.57
C LEU A 336 5.74 -12.89 -16.64
N LEU A 337 5.42 -13.08 -15.36
CA LEU A 337 6.38 -13.55 -14.35
C LEU A 337 6.88 -14.95 -14.65
N THR A 338 6.00 -15.88 -15.01
CA THR A 338 6.39 -17.25 -15.39
C THR A 338 7.39 -17.25 -16.55
N LYS A 339 7.14 -16.44 -17.58
CA LYS A 339 8.07 -16.27 -18.71
C LYS A 339 9.41 -15.64 -18.29
N ALA A 340 9.37 -14.59 -17.49
CA ALA A 340 10.57 -13.87 -17.08
C ALA A 340 11.45 -14.68 -16.12
N LEU A 341 10.85 -15.46 -15.22
CA LEU A 341 11.55 -16.27 -14.23
C LEU A 341 11.93 -17.68 -14.74
N GLY A 342 11.41 -18.09 -15.90
CA GLY A 342 11.64 -19.44 -16.44
C GLY A 342 11.06 -20.57 -15.57
N THR A 343 10.13 -20.26 -14.66
CA THR A 343 9.51 -21.21 -13.74
C THR A 343 8.07 -20.80 -13.43
N THR A 344 7.22 -21.79 -13.15
CA THR A 344 5.83 -21.52 -12.82
C THR A 344 5.72 -20.66 -11.56
N VAL A 345 5.02 -19.56 -11.66
CA VAL A 345 4.63 -18.73 -10.49
C VAL A 345 3.33 -19.28 -9.93
N ARG A 346 3.36 -19.78 -8.70
CA ARG A 346 2.18 -20.38 -8.06
C ARG A 346 1.09 -19.35 -7.82
N TYR A 347 1.47 -18.21 -7.30
CA TYR A 347 0.66 -17.02 -7.22
C TYR A 347 1.56 -15.81 -7.03
N ASN A 348 1.02 -14.63 -7.27
CA ASN A 348 1.69 -13.37 -7.04
C ASN A 348 0.74 -12.44 -6.30
N ILE A 349 1.20 -11.74 -5.28
CA ILE A 349 0.43 -10.68 -4.63
C ILE A 349 0.88 -9.35 -5.24
N PRO A 350 0.15 -8.83 -6.23
CA PRO A 350 0.49 -7.55 -6.84
C PRO A 350 -0.19 -6.40 -6.12
N ALA A 351 0.37 -5.19 -6.21
CA ALA A 351 -0.23 -3.96 -5.71
C ALA A 351 -0.83 -4.13 -4.30
N TYR A 352 -0.03 -4.58 -3.36
CA TYR A 352 -0.52 -5.07 -2.05
C TYR A 352 -1.50 -4.13 -1.35
N ASN A 353 -1.27 -2.82 -1.45
CA ASN A 353 -2.20 -1.79 -1.02
C ASN A 353 -2.20 -0.60 -1.98
N ASP A 354 -1.29 -0.56 -2.98
CA ASP A 354 -1.04 0.67 -3.70
C ASP A 354 -0.46 0.46 -5.11
N MET A 355 -0.75 1.42 -5.98
CA MET A 355 -0.13 1.63 -7.27
C MET A 355 0.36 3.08 -7.32
N ALA A 356 1.68 3.26 -7.31
CA ALA A 356 2.26 4.59 -7.23
C ALA A 356 2.29 5.29 -8.60
N VAL A 357 1.78 6.51 -8.64
CA VAL A 357 1.91 7.38 -9.82
C VAL A 357 3.32 7.95 -9.85
N TYR A 358 4.00 7.79 -11.00
CA TYR A 358 5.33 8.31 -11.24
C TYR A 358 5.28 9.33 -12.40
N PRO A 359 5.74 10.57 -12.18
CA PRO A 359 5.71 11.60 -13.22
C PRO A 359 6.65 11.25 -14.37
N ASP A 360 6.20 11.44 -15.62
CA ASP A 360 7.10 11.37 -16.77
C ASP A 360 7.93 12.67 -16.86
N LEU A 361 9.19 12.58 -16.49
CA LEU A 361 10.11 13.69 -16.50
C LEU A 361 10.54 14.10 -17.92
N THR A 362 10.31 13.24 -18.91
CA THR A 362 10.78 13.48 -20.30
C THR A 362 9.72 14.08 -21.19
N ARG A 363 8.43 13.83 -20.92
CA ARG A 363 7.32 14.22 -21.79
C ARG A 363 6.22 15.04 -21.13
N GLY A 364 6.34 15.31 -19.81
CA GLY A 364 5.56 16.30 -19.07
C GLY A 364 4.05 16.07 -18.87
N SER A 365 3.44 15.08 -19.52
CA SER A 365 1.98 14.92 -19.48
C SER A 365 1.49 13.48 -19.32
N CYS A 366 2.38 12.51 -19.17
CA CYS A 366 2.04 11.11 -19.24
C CYS A 366 2.66 10.29 -18.10
N PRO A 367 2.02 10.22 -16.94
CA PRO A 367 2.57 9.53 -15.79
C PRO A 367 2.68 8.02 -16.04
N HIS A 368 3.73 7.44 -15.48
CA HIS A 368 3.86 5.99 -15.35
C HIS A 368 3.17 5.52 -14.07
N LEU A 369 2.86 4.23 -13.99
CA LEU A 369 2.47 3.59 -12.73
C LEU A 369 3.51 2.56 -12.33
N LEU A 370 3.87 2.58 -11.05
CA LEU A 370 4.75 1.59 -10.44
C LEU A 370 3.89 0.65 -9.58
N ILE A 371 4.01 -0.66 -9.82
CA ILE A 371 3.16 -1.67 -9.19
C ILE A 371 4.06 -2.71 -8.53
N GLY A 372 4.06 -2.77 -7.20
CA GLY A 372 4.85 -3.73 -6.45
C GLY A 372 4.36 -5.17 -6.66
N LEU A 373 5.28 -6.12 -6.64
CA LEU A 373 4.99 -7.54 -6.82
C LEU A 373 5.57 -8.39 -5.70
N HIS A 374 4.88 -9.50 -5.41
CA HIS A 374 5.36 -10.56 -4.52
C HIS A 374 5.13 -11.92 -5.19
N PRO A 375 5.99 -12.34 -6.12
CA PRO A 375 5.86 -13.62 -6.78
C PRO A 375 6.27 -14.77 -5.87
N LEU A 376 5.46 -15.83 -5.84
CA LEU A 376 5.74 -17.06 -5.13
C LEU A 376 5.96 -18.18 -6.12
N THR A 377 7.17 -18.73 -6.14
CA THR A 377 7.56 -19.82 -7.01
C THR A 377 7.71 -21.12 -6.24
N PRO A 378 7.50 -22.30 -6.87
CA PRO A 378 7.81 -23.56 -6.25
C PRO A 378 9.28 -23.62 -5.82
N GLY A 379 9.53 -23.93 -4.56
CA GLY A 379 10.88 -24.01 -3.99
C GLY A 379 11.41 -22.72 -3.38
N LEU A 380 10.76 -21.55 -3.61
CA LEU A 380 11.10 -20.31 -2.91
C LEU A 380 10.28 -20.10 -1.63
N SER A 381 9.07 -20.68 -1.54
CA SER A 381 8.10 -20.32 -0.50
C SER A 381 8.00 -21.28 0.69
N GLN A 382 8.61 -22.44 0.68
CA GLN A 382 8.43 -23.43 1.76
C GLN A 382 9.70 -23.79 2.52
N THR A 383 10.84 -23.40 2.03
CA THR A 383 12.10 -23.48 2.76
C THR A 383 12.72 -22.11 2.69
N TYR A 384 12.68 -21.44 3.76
CA TYR A 384 13.24 -20.11 4.00
C TYR A 384 14.74 -19.95 3.63
N ASN A 385 15.30 -20.93 2.96
CA ASN A 385 16.72 -21.03 2.58
C ASN A 385 16.99 -20.80 1.07
N LYS A 386 15.95 -20.61 0.23
CA LYS A 386 16.14 -20.29 -1.19
C LYS A 386 15.36 -19.03 -1.54
N ARG A 387 16.03 -17.92 -1.53
CA ARG A 387 15.44 -16.60 -1.59
C ARG A 387 15.76 -15.89 -2.88
N ALA A 388 14.78 -15.12 -3.34
CA ALA A 388 15.05 -14.14 -4.37
C ALA A 388 16.04 -13.11 -3.83
N ILE A 389 17.09 -12.84 -4.58
CA ILE A 389 18.07 -11.78 -4.30
C ILE A 389 17.59 -10.43 -4.84
N VAL A 390 16.39 -10.38 -5.40
CA VAL A 390 15.79 -9.20 -6.02
C VAL A 390 14.29 -9.17 -5.70
N ALA A 391 13.76 -7.97 -5.49
CA ALA A 391 12.34 -7.74 -5.48
C ALA A 391 11.87 -7.25 -6.86
N TYR A 392 10.63 -7.55 -7.22
CA TYR A 392 10.05 -7.24 -8.52
C TYR A 392 8.98 -6.17 -8.43
N TYR A 393 8.91 -5.32 -9.45
CA TYR A 393 7.81 -4.40 -9.67
C TYR A 393 7.55 -4.22 -11.16
N LEU A 394 6.35 -3.77 -11.51
CA LEU A 394 6.00 -3.40 -12.88
C LEU A 394 6.07 -1.89 -13.03
N VAL A 395 6.46 -1.46 -14.21
CA VAL A 395 6.28 -0.10 -14.70
C VAL A 395 5.26 -0.17 -15.83
N ARG A 396 4.11 0.50 -15.68
CA ARG A 396 3.16 0.74 -16.75
C ARG A 396 3.41 2.11 -17.32
N ASP A 397 3.65 2.19 -18.63
CA ASP A 397 3.70 3.48 -19.31
C ASP A 397 2.30 4.02 -19.59
N CYS A 398 2.22 5.27 -20.00
CA CYS A 398 0.97 5.92 -20.31
C CYS A 398 0.25 5.38 -21.59
N HIS A 399 0.89 4.52 -22.34
CA HIS A 399 0.30 3.84 -23.48
C HIS A 399 -0.18 2.43 -23.12
N GLY A 400 -0.14 2.07 -21.81
CA GLY A 400 -0.55 0.75 -21.34
C GLY A 400 0.46 -0.36 -21.58
N ALA A 401 1.72 -0.05 -21.94
CA ALA A 401 2.76 -1.05 -22.03
C ALA A 401 3.43 -1.29 -20.67
N TYR A 402 3.80 -2.56 -20.41
CA TYR A 402 4.34 -2.98 -19.14
C TYR A 402 5.77 -3.46 -19.26
N THR A 403 6.61 -3.04 -18.31
CA THR A 403 7.98 -3.51 -18.15
C THR A 403 8.17 -4.09 -16.76
N LEU A 404 8.72 -5.31 -16.68
CA LEU A 404 9.13 -5.90 -15.41
C LEU A 404 10.49 -5.34 -15.01
N ALA A 405 10.58 -4.82 -13.81
CA ALA A 405 11.78 -4.23 -13.24
C ALA A 405 12.13 -4.88 -11.89
N THR A 406 13.34 -4.64 -11.41
CA THR A 406 13.86 -5.26 -10.18
C THR A 406 14.53 -4.25 -9.27
N ILE A 407 14.48 -4.53 -7.97
CA ILE A 407 15.28 -3.89 -6.94
C ILE A 407 16.30 -4.93 -6.49
N PRO A 408 17.59 -4.80 -6.85
CA PRO A 408 18.62 -5.73 -6.41
C PRO A 408 18.94 -5.52 -4.92
N ASP A 409 19.26 -6.58 -4.22
CA ASP A 409 19.82 -6.45 -2.88
C ASP A 409 21.25 -5.89 -2.98
N ALA A 410 21.44 -4.68 -2.49
CA ALA A 410 22.73 -3.99 -2.55
C ALA A 410 23.76 -4.55 -1.55
N GLN A 411 23.35 -5.43 -0.65
CA GLN A 411 24.21 -5.94 0.41
C GLN A 411 24.42 -7.44 0.28
N SER A 412 25.69 -7.85 0.36
CA SER A 412 26.07 -9.24 0.64
C SER A 412 25.69 -9.56 2.09
N ARG A 413 24.40 -9.81 2.34
CA ARG A 413 23.93 -10.19 3.66
C ARG A 413 24.02 -11.70 3.82
N PRO A 414 24.37 -12.17 5.02
CA PRO A 414 24.14 -13.57 5.34
C PRO A 414 22.64 -13.87 5.42
N THR A 415 21.78 -12.83 5.40
CA THR A 415 20.33 -12.89 5.35
C THR A 415 19.80 -12.97 3.91
N PRO A 416 18.58 -13.37 3.79
CA PRO A 416 17.86 -13.42 2.55
C PRO A 416 17.74 -12.06 1.89
N GLY A 417 17.66 -12.13 0.60
CA GLY A 417 17.39 -11.00 -0.24
C GLY A 417 15.99 -10.43 -0.06
N LEU A 418 15.74 -9.38 -0.79
CA LEU A 418 14.42 -8.74 -0.87
C LEU A 418 13.40 -9.74 -1.44
N GLU A 419 12.21 -9.79 -0.84
CA GLU A 419 11.20 -10.76 -1.28
C GLU A 419 10.03 -10.12 -1.99
N SER A 420 9.55 -8.98 -1.49
CA SER A 420 8.29 -8.40 -1.95
C SER A 420 8.33 -6.89 -1.88
N VAL A 421 7.97 -6.22 -2.96
CA VAL A 421 7.66 -4.79 -2.94
C VAL A 421 6.22 -4.61 -2.46
N ARG A 422 6.05 -3.97 -1.31
CA ARG A 422 4.75 -3.68 -0.69
C ARG A 422 4.23 -2.31 -1.03
N THR A 423 5.13 -1.34 -1.15
CA THR A 423 4.80 0.06 -1.33
C THR A 423 5.86 0.76 -2.17
N LEU A 424 5.43 1.74 -2.93
CA LEU A 424 6.27 2.60 -3.76
C LEU A 424 5.72 4.03 -3.64
N VAL A 425 6.59 5.01 -3.60
CA VAL A 425 6.19 6.43 -3.53
C VAL A 425 7.24 7.32 -4.20
N SER A 426 6.80 8.39 -4.83
CA SER A 426 7.70 9.46 -5.28
C SER A 426 8.33 10.15 -4.08
N SER A 427 9.60 10.54 -4.20
CA SER A 427 10.29 11.26 -3.14
C SER A 427 9.58 12.56 -2.76
N PRO A 428 9.33 12.80 -1.47
CA PRO A 428 8.83 14.09 -1.00
C PRO A 428 9.93 15.14 -0.84
N PHE A 429 11.20 14.79 -1.00
CA PHE A 429 12.33 15.66 -0.70
C PHE A 429 12.70 16.53 -1.90
N ALA A 430 12.68 17.84 -1.70
CA ALA A 430 13.17 18.79 -2.71
C ALA A 430 14.68 18.64 -3.02
N ALA A 431 15.45 18.04 -2.10
CA ALA A 431 16.87 17.78 -2.27
C ALA A 431 17.16 16.52 -3.13
N ASP A 432 16.17 15.66 -3.35
CA ASP A 432 16.30 14.54 -4.24
C ASP A 432 16.29 14.99 -5.71
N PRO A 433 17.04 14.29 -6.58
CA PRO A 433 16.84 14.43 -8.02
C PRO A 433 15.36 14.19 -8.39
N ALA A 434 14.85 15.00 -9.30
CA ALA A 434 13.47 14.83 -9.79
C ALA A 434 13.27 13.41 -10.33
N GLY A 435 12.18 12.76 -9.94
CA GLY A 435 11.89 11.38 -10.28
C GLY A 435 12.54 10.34 -9.36
N THR A 436 13.13 10.73 -8.25
CA THR A 436 13.53 9.78 -7.21
C THR A 436 12.28 9.10 -6.62
N VAL A 437 12.38 7.80 -6.38
CA VAL A 437 11.32 6.98 -5.77
C VAL A 437 11.85 6.25 -4.54
N TYR A 438 10.95 5.95 -3.63
CA TYR A 438 11.23 5.03 -2.51
C TYR A 438 10.36 3.78 -2.65
N ALA A 439 10.94 2.63 -2.36
CA ALA A 439 10.26 1.35 -2.32
C ALA A 439 10.47 0.71 -0.95
N GLY A 440 9.43 0.10 -0.42
CA GLY A 440 9.49 -0.63 0.84
C GLY A 440 8.88 -2.02 0.71
N GLY A 441 9.30 -2.93 1.59
CA GLY A 441 8.86 -4.28 1.41
C GLY A 441 9.02 -5.24 2.56
N PHE A 442 8.81 -6.48 2.20
CA PHE A 442 8.69 -7.63 3.06
C PHE A 442 9.81 -8.61 2.79
N ASP A 443 10.39 -9.12 3.84
CA ASP A 443 11.38 -10.17 3.79
C ASP A 443 11.05 -11.22 4.87
N THR A 444 10.49 -12.35 4.47
CA THR A 444 10.17 -13.46 5.38
C THR A 444 11.39 -14.21 5.82
N GLY A 445 12.42 -14.00 5.16
CA GLY A 445 13.55 -14.86 5.25
C GLY A 445 14.40 -14.71 6.48
N GLY A 446 14.39 -13.57 7.11
CA GLY A 446 15.05 -13.36 8.39
C GLY A 446 14.33 -14.05 9.56
N TYR A 447 13.14 -14.59 9.31
CA TYR A 447 12.28 -15.10 10.36
C TYR A 447 12.69 -16.45 10.95
N SER A 448 13.29 -17.32 10.16
CA SER A 448 13.31 -18.74 10.48
C SER A 448 14.62 -19.28 11.02
N SER A 449 15.31 -18.89 11.88
CA SER A 449 16.53 -19.54 12.42
C SER A 449 17.83 -18.81 12.12
N TRP A 450 17.96 -17.71 12.75
CA TRP A 450 19.20 -17.00 12.77
C TRP A 450 20.00 -17.31 14.03
N THR A 451 21.27 -17.53 13.84
CA THR A 451 22.25 -17.47 14.90
C THR A 451 23.13 -16.27 14.60
N VAL A 452 22.97 -15.16 15.31
CA VAL A 452 23.89 -14.04 15.30
C VAL A 452 24.68 -14.13 16.60
N ASP A 453 25.99 -14.21 16.51
CA ASP A 453 26.92 -14.27 17.64
C ASP A 453 26.62 -15.40 18.66
N GLY A 454 26.19 -16.55 18.16
CA GLY A 454 25.87 -17.72 19.00
C GLY A 454 24.51 -17.65 19.70
N VAL A 455 23.72 -16.61 19.51
CA VAL A 455 22.36 -16.48 20.01
C VAL A 455 21.39 -16.90 18.94
N SER A 456 20.71 -18.02 19.13
CA SER A 456 19.59 -18.43 18.29
C SER A 456 18.39 -17.57 18.64
N GLY A 457 17.96 -16.73 17.73
CA GLY A 457 16.85 -15.82 17.91
C GLY A 457 16.05 -15.61 16.64
N VAL A 458 14.89 -15.04 16.78
CA VAL A 458 14.09 -14.56 15.66
C VAL A 458 14.48 -13.13 15.38
N VAL A 459 14.83 -12.86 14.13
CA VAL A 459 15.10 -11.49 13.70
C VAL A 459 13.76 -10.81 13.45
N HIS A 460 13.45 -9.83 14.29
CA HIS A 460 12.20 -9.07 14.23
C HIS A 460 12.27 -7.85 13.29
N ASN A 461 13.41 -7.60 12.67
CA ASN A 461 13.70 -6.37 11.92
C ASN A 461 14.18 -6.71 10.50
N THR A 462 13.29 -7.24 9.68
CA THR A 462 13.58 -7.61 8.28
C THR A 462 12.88 -6.71 7.27
N ALA A 463 12.13 -5.70 7.75
CA ALA A 463 11.58 -4.65 6.91
C ALA A 463 12.69 -3.89 6.17
N TRP A 464 12.43 -3.50 4.94
CA TRP A 464 13.41 -2.80 4.14
C TRP A 464 12.79 -1.63 3.37
N ALA A 465 13.60 -0.59 3.11
CA ALA A 465 13.32 0.43 2.12
C ALA A 465 14.57 0.75 1.29
N TYR A 466 14.33 1.03 0.02
CA TYR A 466 15.35 1.46 -0.94
C TYR A 466 14.93 2.78 -1.58
N ARG A 467 15.93 3.63 -1.83
CA ARG A 467 15.83 4.87 -2.59
C ARG A 467 16.29 4.60 -4.02
N GLY A 468 15.44 4.80 -5.01
CA GLY A 468 15.72 4.64 -6.42
C GLY A 468 16.02 5.98 -7.07
N LEU A 469 17.26 6.23 -7.43
CA LEU A 469 17.69 7.41 -8.15
C LEU A 469 17.49 7.20 -9.65
N PRO A 470 16.84 8.11 -10.38
CA PRO A 470 16.60 7.96 -11.81
C PRO A 470 17.92 7.94 -12.58
N ILE A 471 18.07 6.96 -13.48
CA ILE A 471 19.20 6.90 -14.41
C ILE A 471 18.80 7.68 -15.67
N THR A 472 19.36 8.88 -15.83
CA THR A 472 19.16 9.65 -17.07
C THR A 472 19.97 9.03 -18.19
N SER A 473 19.31 8.67 -19.29
CA SER A 473 19.94 8.05 -20.49
C SER A 473 20.92 8.94 -21.25
N GLY A 474 21.45 9.98 -20.61
CA GLY A 474 22.39 10.94 -21.19
C GLY A 474 23.87 10.78 -20.82
N ALA A 475 24.23 9.85 -19.92
CA ALA A 475 25.61 9.73 -19.40
C ALA A 475 26.41 8.54 -19.96
N VAL A 476 26.12 8.07 -21.17
CA VAL A 476 27.10 7.28 -21.92
C VAL A 476 28.03 8.27 -22.63
N GLY A 477 28.73 9.06 -21.84
CA GLY A 477 29.84 9.90 -22.30
C GLY A 477 30.98 9.02 -22.74
N GLY A 478 31.30 9.10 -24.02
CA GLY A 478 32.37 8.36 -24.68
C GLY A 478 33.66 8.40 -23.90
N ALA A 479 34.13 7.24 -23.49
CA ALA A 479 35.54 7.02 -23.23
C ALA A 479 36.24 7.23 -24.60
N LYS A 480 36.71 8.46 -24.86
CA LYS A 480 37.66 8.73 -25.90
C LYS A 480 38.89 7.90 -25.57
N GLY A 481 39.11 6.85 -26.35
CA GLY A 481 40.39 6.17 -26.39
C GLY A 481 41.51 7.20 -26.59
N GLN A 482 42.40 7.27 -25.63
CA GLN A 482 43.72 7.83 -25.85
C GLN A 482 44.61 6.67 -26.30
N ASN A 483 45.06 6.77 -27.55
CA ASN A 483 46.16 6.00 -28.09
C ASN A 483 47.46 6.22 -27.32
#